data_5ffbcb9e867f7a46467d562d269efcd5
#
_entry.id   5ffbcb9e867f7a46467d562d269efcd5
#
_cell.length_a   1.000
_cell.length_b   1.000
_cell.length_c   1.000
_cell.angle_alpha   90.00
_cell.angle_beta   90.00
_cell.angle_gamma   90.00
#
_symmetry.space_group_name_H-M   'P 1'
#
loop_
_entity.id
_entity.type
_entity.pdbx_description
1 polymer ?
#
loop_
_entity_poly.entity_id
_entity_poly.type
_entity_poly.pdbx_seq_one_letter_code
_entity_poly.pdbx_strand_id
1 'polypeptide(L)'
;ADSCETDTNRDANNCGGCGNVCGGGANAVGVCVQGKCQLSCQGLYLDCDGDAANGCEVNGASDLANCGNCGNACTKVGATTPACSAGSCTSTVCTGAYRTCKAGPVNGCETDTATNAGNCGTCGKVCGAVANGVAGCAASNCGIASCNANFDNCDGVLANGCEINTSTNIAHCGGCGKACP
;
A
#
# COMPACT_ATOMS: atom_id res chain seq x y z
N ALA A 1 -31.41 4.72 48.41
CA ALA A 1 -30.06 4.48 47.92
C ALA A 1 -30.12 3.23 47.08
N ASP A 2 -30.10 3.47 45.84
CA ASP A 2 -29.92 2.42 44.85
C ASP A 2 -28.50 2.52 44.35
N SER A 3 -27.72 1.87 45.07
CA SER A 3 -26.31 1.98 44.86
C SER A 3 -25.87 0.93 43.86
N CYS A 4 -25.81 1.34 42.63
CA CYS A 4 -24.86 0.73 41.75
C CYS A 4 -23.47 1.20 42.21
N GLU A 5 -22.89 0.48 43.15
CA GLU A 5 -21.57 0.76 43.69
C GLU A 5 -20.45 0.37 42.74
N THR A 6 -20.84 0.03 41.52
CA THR A 6 -19.97 -0.44 40.45
C THR A 6 -19.68 0.69 39.48
N ASP A 7 -18.47 0.77 38.98
CA ASP A 7 -18.08 1.75 37.96
C ASP A 7 -18.74 1.45 36.61
N THR A 8 -19.89 2.07 36.37
CA THR A 8 -20.66 1.86 35.13
C THR A 8 -19.95 2.35 33.88
N ASN A 9 -18.81 3.01 34.01
CA ASN A 9 -17.99 3.43 32.86
C ASN A 9 -17.03 2.34 32.38
N ARG A 10 -16.77 1.32 33.23
CA ARG A 10 -15.74 0.31 32.95
C ARG A 10 -16.17 -1.12 33.20
N ASP A 11 -17.19 -1.34 34.04
CA ASP A 11 -17.67 -2.67 34.35
C ASP A 11 -18.53 -3.22 33.21
N ALA A 12 -18.06 -4.28 32.56
CA ALA A 12 -18.79 -4.95 31.48
C ALA A 12 -20.15 -5.55 31.88
N ASN A 13 -20.37 -5.81 33.18
CA ASN A 13 -21.66 -6.32 33.67
C ASN A 13 -22.66 -5.21 34.06
N ASN A 14 -22.19 -3.96 34.09
CA ASN A 14 -22.98 -2.80 34.51
C ASN A 14 -22.73 -1.58 33.62
N CYS A 15 -22.46 -1.80 32.31
CA CYS A 15 -21.98 -0.77 31.42
C CYS A 15 -23.06 0.29 31.08
N GLY A 16 -22.81 1.54 31.45
CA GLY A 16 -23.76 2.64 31.28
C GLY A 16 -24.95 2.61 32.22
N GLY A 17 -25.10 1.55 33.01
CA GLY A 17 -26.18 1.35 33.99
C GLY A 17 -26.11 0.00 34.66
N CYS A 18 -26.71 -0.09 35.87
CA CYS A 18 -26.71 -1.34 36.62
C CYS A 18 -27.41 -2.46 35.85
N GLY A 19 -26.77 -3.62 35.79
CA GLY A 19 -27.30 -4.82 35.15
C GLY A 19 -27.21 -4.81 33.61
N ASN A 20 -26.64 -3.75 33.01
CA ASN A 20 -26.44 -3.72 31.55
C ASN A 20 -25.13 -4.44 31.21
N VAL A 21 -25.27 -5.69 30.76
CA VAL A 21 -24.13 -6.56 30.45
C VAL A 21 -23.70 -6.38 29.00
N CYS A 22 -22.43 -6.06 28.78
CA CYS A 22 -21.86 -6.07 27.45
C CYS A 22 -21.69 -7.50 26.93
N GLY A 23 -22.54 -7.90 26.02
CA GLY A 23 -22.43 -9.19 25.34
C GLY A 23 -21.16 -9.24 24.48
N GLY A 24 -20.55 -10.41 24.39
CA GLY A 24 -19.56 -10.72 23.37
C GLY A 24 -20.20 -11.67 22.36
N GLY A 25 -19.95 -11.44 21.08
CA GLY A 25 -20.33 -12.38 20.02
C GLY A 25 -19.24 -13.42 19.76
N ALA A 26 -19.29 -14.04 18.60
CA ALA A 26 -18.27 -15.00 18.18
C ALA A 26 -16.87 -14.32 18.15
N ASN A 27 -15.86 -15.00 18.67
CA ASN A 27 -14.46 -14.53 18.71
C ASN A 27 -14.26 -13.13 19.33
N ALA A 28 -15.16 -12.71 20.23
CA ALA A 28 -15.13 -11.40 20.86
C ALA A 28 -15.47 -11.48 22.35
N VAL A 29 -15.04 -10.49 23.09
CA VAL A 29 -15.42 -10.25 24.49
C VAL A 29 -16.03 -8.85 24.56
N GLY A 30 -17.19 -8.72 25.17
CA GLY A 30 -17.80 -7.43 25.46
C GLY A 30 -16.99 -6.68 26.51
N VAL A 31 -16.62 -5.44 26.22
CA VAL A 31 -15.92 -4.54 27.13
C VAL A 31 -16.71 -3.26 27.33
N CYS A 32 -16.61 -2.67 28.51
CA CYS A 32 -17.23 -1.37 28.80
C CYS A 32 -16.19 -0.25 28.68
N VAL A 33 -16.44 0.68 27.79
CA VAL A 33 -15.59 1.85 27.58
C VAL A 33 -16.43 3.11 27.70
N GLN A 34 -16.18 3.91 28.75
CA GLN A 34 -16.91 5.15 29.01
C GLN A 34 -18.44 4.98 29.03
N GLY A 35 -18.91 3.91 29.66
CA GLY A 35 -20.34 3.62 29.76
C GLY A 35 -20.99 3.10 28.47
N LYS A 36 -20.21 2.72 27.49
CA LYS A 36 -20.67 2.11 26.23
C LYS A 36 -20.06 0.73 26.04
N CYS A 37 -20.90 -0.22 25.66
CA CYS A 37 -20.41 -1.55 25.27
C CYS A 37 -19.68 -1.46 23.94
N GLN A 38 -18.51 -2.08 23.90
CA GLN A 38 -17.69 -2.27 22.71
C GLN A 38 -17.27 -3.75 22.64
N LEU A 39 -16.87 -4.19 21.46
CA LEU A 39 -16.26 -5.49 21.27
C LEU A 39 -14.72 -5.40 21.36
N SER A 40 -14.15 -6.38 22.02
CA SER A 40 -12.70 -6.66 21.95
C SER A 40 -12.52 -7.98 21.23
N CYS A 41 -12.07 -7.93 19.98
CA CYS A 41 -11.84 -9.12 19.18
C CYS A 41 -10.67 -9.95 19.73
N GLN A 42 -10.76 -11.27 19.60
CA GLN A 42 -9.74 -12.20 20.04
C GLN A 42 -8.77 -12.53 18.91
N GLY A 43 -7.48 -12.53 19.21
CA GLY A 43 -6.44 -12.87 18.25
C GLY A 43 -6.42 -11.90 17.05
N LEU A 44 -6.58 -12.43 15.84
CA LEU A 44 -6.65 -11.67 14.60
C LEU A 44 -8.06 -11.67 13.99
N TYR A 45 -9.08 -11.97 14.80
CA TYR A 45 -10.46 -11.74 14.35
C TYR A 45 -10.78 -10.26 14.29
N LEU A 46 -11.67 -9.87 13.39
CA LEU A 46 -12.04 -8.49 13.09
C LEU A 46 -13.57 -8.38 13.07
N ASP A 47 -14.08 -7.30 13.61
CA ASP A 47 -15.46 -6.84 13.43
C ASP A 47 -15.45 -5.88 12.24
N CYS A 48 -15.89 -6.34 11.08
CA CYS A 48 -15.80 -5.57 9.85
C CYS A 48 -17.12 -4.93 9.42
N ASP A 49 -18.24 -5.33 10.02
CA ASP A 49 -19.52 -4.72 9.75
C ASP A 49 -19.99 -3.78 10.87
N GLY A 50 -19.34 -3.82 12.03
CA GLY A 50 -19.64 -2.99 13.20
C GLY A 50 -20.89 -3.46 13.97
N ASP A 51 -21.37 -4.69 13.72
CA ASP A 51 -22.49 -5.27 14.42
C ASP A 51 -22.03 -6.08 15.64
N ALA A 52 -22.09 -5.48 16.80
CA ALA A 52 -21.71 -6.14 18.05
C ALA A 52 -22.53 -7.41 18.37
N ALA A 53 -23.63 -7.65 17.70
CA ALA A 53 -24.49 -8.82 17.96
C ALA A 53 -23.90 -10.11 17.37
N ASN A 54 -23.16 -10.03 16.26
CA ASN A 54 -22.54 -11.19 15.62
C ASN A 54 -21.08 -11.43 16.07
N GLY A 55 -20.45 -10.46 16.71
CA GLY A 55 -19.08 -10.54 17.25
C GLY A 55 -18.01 -10.10 16.27
N CYS A 56 -16.87 -10.81 16.27
CA CYS A 56 -15.78 -10.57 15.31
C CYS A 56 -15.79 -11.73 14.32
N GLU A 57 -16.44 -11.51 13.20
CA GLU A 57 -16.84 -12.54 12.25
C GLU A 57 -15.75 -12.87 11.21
N VAL A 58 -14.82 -11.93 10.99
CA VAL A 58 -13.79 -12.09 9.97
C VAL A 58 -12.48 -12.59 10.57
N ASN A 59 -11.95 -13.68 10.05
CA ASN A 59 -10.62 -14.16 10.44
C ASN A 59 -9.53 -13.42 9.63
N GLY A 60 -9.06 -12.30 10.15
CA GLY A 60 -8.00 -11.49 9.53
C GLY A 60 -6.64 -12.21 9.41
N ALA A 61 -6.46 -13.37 10.07
CA ALA A 61 -5.24 -14.16 9.90
C ALA A 61 -5.15 -14.85 8.54
N SER A 62 -6.29 -15.14 7.90
CA SER A 62 -6.35 -15.97 6.69
C SER A 62 -7.28 -15.46 5.60
N ASP A 63 -8.13 -14.48 5.90
CA ASP A 63 -9.07 -13.92 4.93
C ASP A 63 -8.34 -13.05 3.90
N LEU A 64 -8.53 -13.37 2.61
CA LEU A 64 -7.85 -12.65 1.52
C LEU A 64 -8.38 -11.24 1.27
N ALA A 65 -9.61 -10.96 1.67
CA ALA A 65 -10.23 -9.65 1.48
C ALA A 65 -9.97 -8.71 2.67
N ASN A 66 -9.65 -9.28 3.84
CA ASN A 66 -9.52 -8.56 5.10
C ASN A 66 -8.23 -8.93 5.85
N CYS A 67 -7.13 -9.09 5.14
CA CYS A 67 -5.89 -9.61 5.72
C CYS A 67 -5.26 -8.63 6.71
N GLY A 68 -5.32 -8.96 8.01
CA GLY A 68 -4.82 -8.14 9.11
C GLY A 68 -5.69 -6.95 9.49
N ASN A 69 -6.53 -6.45 8.58
CA ASN A 69 -7.47 -5.35 8.79
C ASN A 69 -8.67 -5.48 7.85
N CYS A 70 -9.82 -4.95 8.26
CA CYS A 70 -11.00 -4.89 7.41
C CYS A 70 -10.71 -4.13 6.11
N GLY A 71 -11.11 -4.71 4.98
CA GLY A 71 -10.91 -4.15 3.64
C GLY A 71 -9.48 -4.21 3.11
N ASN A 72 -8.53 -4.78 3.86
CA ASN A 72 -7.17 -4.97 3.37
C ASN A 72 -7.08 -6.23 2.50
N ALA A 73 -7.45 -6.09 1.24
CA ALA A 73 -7.44 -7.19 0.30
C ALA A 73 -6.01 -7.49 -0.22
N CYS A 74 -5.62 -8.74 -0.18
CA CYS A 74 -4.41 -9.20 -0.84
C CYS A 74 -4.64 -9.20 -2.36
N THR A 75 -4.00 -8.27 -3.07
CA THR A 75 -4.19 -8.11 -4.52
C THR A 75 -3.56 -9.23 -5.30
N LYS A 76 -4.14 -9.54 -6.47
CA LYS A 76 -3.61 -10.56 -7.39
C LYS A 76 -2.62 -10.00 -8.41
N VAL A 77 -2.39 -8.67 -8.44
CA VAL A 77 -1.52 -8.04 -9.42
C VAL A 77 -0.10 -8.55 -9.23
N GLY A 78 0.47 -9.12 -10.28
CA GLY A 78 1.83 -9.65 -10.27
C GLY A 78 2.07 -10.89 -9.40
N ALA A 79 1.01 -11.51 -8.82
CA ALA A 79 1.11 -12.71 -7.99
C ALA A 79 0.40 -13.90 -8.64
N THR A 80 1.00 -15.09 -8.58
CA THR A 80 0.35 -16.32 -9.03
C THR A 80 -0.68 -16.82 -8.01
N THR A 81 -0.36 -16.73 -6.73
CA THR A 81 -1.19 -17.20 -5.63
C THR A 81 -1.08 -16.23 -4.47
N PRO A 82 -1.97 -15.22 -4.39
CA PRO A 82 -2.04 -14.39 -3.19
C PRO A 82 -2.49 -15.25 -2.01
N ALA A 83 -1.89 -15.02 -0.86
CA ALA A 83 -2.27 -15.65 0.39
C ALA A 83 -2.28 -14.62 1.52
N CYS A 84 -3.15 -14.85 2.49
CA CYS A 84 -3.10 -14.16 3.78
C CYS A 84 -2.54 -15.15 4.81
N SER A 85 -1.49 -14.78 5.49
CA SER A 85 -0.89 -15.59 6.54
C SER A 85 -0.56 -14.75 7.75
N ALA A 86 -1.13 -15.12 8.89
CA ALA A 86 -0.96 -14.41 10.16
C ALA A 86 -1.21 -12.89 10.04
N GLY A 87 -2.25 -12.50 9.31
CA GLY A 87 -2.63 -11.09 9.12
C GLY A 87 -1.74 -10.30 8.17
N SER A 88 -0.88 -10.96 7.41
CA SER A 88 -0.03 -10.33 6.40
C SER A 88 -0.26 -10.95 5.05
N CYS A 89 -0.39 -10.10 4.02
CA CYS A 89 -0.46 -10.58 2.65
C CYS A 89 0.89 -11.15 2.23
N THR A 90 0.87 -12.36 1.72
CA THR A 90 2.04 -13.05 1.21
C THR A 90 1.78 -13.50 -0.22
N SER A 91 2.83 -13.58 -1.02
CA SER A 91 2.82 -14.28 -2.29
C SER A 91 4.05 -15.14 -2.36
N THR A 92 3.86 -16.40 -2.71
CA THR A 92 4.98 -17.33 -2.81
C THR A 92 5.80 -17.11 -4.08
N VAL A 93 5.20 -16.55 -5.12
CA VAL A 93 5.87 -16.29 -6.40
C VAL A 93 5.31 -15.06 -7.08
N CYS A 94 6.17 -14.08 -7.36
CA CYS A 94 5.84 -12.97 -8.22
C CYS A 94 6.08 -13.32 -9.68
N THR A 95 5.19 -12.88 -10.58
CA THR A 95 5.30 -13.13 -12.03
C THR A 95 6.01 -11.98 -12.73
N GLY A 96 6.77 -12.30 -13.78
CA GLY A 96 7.45 -11.30 -14.59
C GLY A 96 8.37 -10.38 -13.77
N ALA A 97 8.21 -9.09 -13.96
CA ALA A 97 9.00 -8.06 -13.27
C ALA A 97 8.41 -7.61 -11.93
N TYR A 98 7.29 -8.19 -11.49
CA TYR A 98 6.70 -7.83 -10.20
C TYR A 98 7.55 -8.33 -9.03
N ARG A 99 7.64 -7.52 -7.97
CA ARG A 99 8.40 -7.82 -6.74
C ARG A 99 7.67 -7.29 -5.52
N THR A 100 7.91 -7.89 -4.36
CA THR A 100 7.50 -7.37 -3.05
C THR A 100 8.60 -6.44 -2.56
N CYS A 101 8.42 -5.14 -2.73
CA CYS A 101 9.45 -4.13 -2.41
C CYS A 101 9.18 -3.38 -1.09
N LYS A 102 8.00 -3.50 -0.52
CA LYS A 102 7.64 -2.85 0.75
C LYS A 102 7.77 -3.83 1.91
N ALA A 103 8.37 -3.37 3.01
CA ALA A 103 8.33 -4.09 4.28
C ALA A 103 7.00 -3.79 5.00
N GLY A 104 6.35 -4.81 5.55
CA GLY A 104 5.09 -4.69 6.28
C GLY A 104 3.96 -5.57 5.71
N PRO A 105 2.73 -5.43 6.23
CA PRO A 105 1.56 -6.12 5.69
C PRO A 105 1.22 -5.51 4.33
N VAL A 106 1.78 -6.07 3.30
CA VAL A 106 1.67 -5.60 1.91
C VAL A 106 0.97 -6.64 1.07
N ASN A 107 0.42 -6.19 -0.02
CA ASN A 107 -0.38 -7.02 -0.93
C ASN A 107 0.43 -8.05 -1.74
N GLY A 108 1.71 -8.20 -1.48
CA GLY A 108 2.63 -9.09 -2.19
C GLY A 108 2.77 -8.74 -3.69
N CYS A 109 3.96 -8.82 -4.24
CA CYS A 109 4.20 -8.54 -5.67
C CYS A 109 3.61 -7.21 -6.16
N GLU A 110 3.62 -6.18 -5.33
CA GLU A 110 2.94 -4.89 -5.56
C GLU A 110 3.72 -3.92 -6.47
N THR A 111 4.98 -4.21 -6.71
CA THR A 111 5.85 -3.31 -7.48
C THR A 111 6.25 -3.92 -8.80
N ASP A 112 5.87 -3.29 -9.91
CA ASP A 112 6.38 -3.62 -11.24
C ASP A 112 7.75 -2.97 -11.44
N THR A 113 8.81 -3.76 -11.30
CA THR A 113 10.18 -3.29 -11.45
C THR A 113 10.59 -3.07 -12.92
N ALA A 114 9.74 -3.41 -13.89
CA ALA A 114 10.01 -3.09 -15.29
C ALA A 114 9.74 -1.62 -15.62
N THR A 115 8.84 -0.98 -14.86
CA THR A 115 8.38 0.39 -15.17
C THR A 115 8.55 1.38 -14.03
N ASN A 116 8.78 0.91 -12.81
CA ASN A 116 8.91 1.76 -11.63
C ASN A 116 10.30 2.36 -11.49
N ALA A 117 10.43 3.70 -11.66
CA ALA A 117 11.71 4.39 -11.59
C ALA A 117 12.39 4.36 -10.19
N GLY A 118 11.62 4.14 -9.12
CA GLY A 118 12.15 3.98 -7.75
C GLY A 118 12.60 2.56 -7.41
N ASN A 119 12.30 1.58 -8.29
CA ASN A 119 12.59 0.16 -8.09
C ASN A 119 12.97 -0.51 -9.41
N CYS A 120 13.76 0.13 -10.24
CA CYS A 120 14.01 -0.30 -11.62
C CYS A 120 14.90 -1.55 -11.70
N GLY A 121 14.31 -2.64 -12.18
CA GLY A 121 14.95 -3.96 -12.28
C GLY A 121 15.00 -4.72 -10.95
N THR A 122 15.08 -4.03 -9.82
CA THR A 122 15.09 -4.61 -8.47
C THR A 122 14.60 -3.62 -7.45
N CYS A 123 14.10 -4.11 -6.31
CA CYS A 123 13.65 -3.26 -5.21
C CYS A 123 14.74 -2.30 -4.75
N GLY A 124 14.38 -1.04 -4.55
CA GLY A 124 15.28 0.00 -4.05
C GLY A 124 16.26 0.57 -5.07
N LYS A 125 16.31 0.04 -6.29
CA LYS A 125 17.14 0.63 -7.35
C LYS A 125 16.43 1.83 -7.97
N VAL A 126 16.78 3.02 -7.50
CA VAL A 126 16.26 4.29 -8.00
C VAL A 126 17.03 4.72 -9.24
N CYS A 127 16.31 5.07 -10.30
CA CYS A 127 16.93 5.69 -11.47
C CYS A 127 17.43 7.10 -11.11
N GLY A 128 18.70 7.35 -11.36
CA GLY A 128 19.37 8.62 -11.04
C GLY A 128 18.75 9.83 -11.75
N ALA A 129 19.04 11.02 -11.25
CA ALA A 129 18.57 12.25 -11.87
C ALA A 129 19.12 12.39 -13.30
N VAL A 130 18.29 12.92 -14.20
CA VAL A 130 18.61 13.19 -15.59
C VAL A 130 18.71 14.70 -15.78
N ALA A 131 19.82 15.18 -16.32
CA ALA A 131 20.01 16.59 -16.62
C ALA A 131 18.96 17.05 -17.65
N ASN A 132 18.26 18.14 -17.35
CA ASN A 132 17.18 18.72 -18.17
C ASN A 132 16.10 17.72 -18.57
N GLY A 133 15.83 16.69 -17.72
CA GLY A 133 14.84 15.67 -18.02
C GLY A 133 14.33 14.95 -16.80
N VAL A 134 13.50 13.96 -17.04
CA VAL A 134 12.91 13.08 -16.02
C VAL A 134 13.43 11.67 -16.23
N ALA A 135 13.97 11.08 -15.17
CA ALA A 135 14.37 9.68 -15.18
C ALA A 135 13.16 8.75 -15.27
N GLY A 136 13.30 7.67 -16.00
CA GLY A 136 12.30 6.63 -16.13
C GLY A 136 12.89 5.23 -15.98
N CYS A 137 12.01 4.26 -15.97
CA CYS A 137 12.35 2.84 -16.03
C CYS A 137 11.59 2.21 -17.19
N ALA A 138 12.29 1.54 -18.06
CA ALA A 138 11.71 0.78 -19.15
C ALA A 138 12.41 -0.58 -19.27
N ALA A 139 11.62 -1.65 -19.37
CA ALA A 139 12.11 -3.02 -19.44
C ALA A 139 13.19 -3.33 -18.37
N SER A 140 12.95 -2.88 -17.13
CA SER A 140 13.86 -3.07 -15.98
C SER A 140 15.20 -2.32 -16.08
N ASN A 141 15.32 -1.37 -17.00
CA ASN A 141 16.50 -0.53 -17.17
C ASN A 141 16.16 0.95 -16.97
N CYS A 142 17.05 1.66 -16.27
CA CYS A 142 16.91 3.10 -16.14
C CYS A 142 17.17 3.79 -17.48
N GLY A 143 16.38 4.81 -17.76
CA GLY A 143 16.45 5.61 -18.98
C GLY A 143 15.94 7.03 -18.76
N ILE A 144 15.78 7.77 -19.83
CA ILE A 144 15.12 9.06 -19.85
C ILE A 144 13.64 8.83 -20.17
N ALA A 145 12.74 9.23 -19.27
CA ALA A 145 11.29 9.16 -19.51
C ALA A 145 10.84 10.33 -20.43
N SER A 146 11.39 11.51 -20.18
CA SER A 146 11.10 12.70 -21.00
C SER A 146 12.20 13.75 -20.80
N CYS A 147 12.41 14.57 -21.80
CA CYS A 147 13.19 15.79 -21.67
C CYS A 147 12.30 16.97 -21.27
N ASN A 148 12.87 17.94 -20.57
CA ASN A 148 12.20 19.20 -20.28
C ASN A 148 11.91 19.97 -21.57
N ALA A 149 10.97 20.92 -21.53
CA ALA A 149 10.65 21.73 -22.69
C ALA A 149 11.92 22.39 -23.28
N ASN A 150 12.03 22.34 -24.61
CA ASN A 150 13.19 22.84 -25.37
C ASN A 150 14.51 22.11 -25.15
N PHE A 151 14.49 20.92 -24.57
CA PHE A 151 15.66 20.05 -24.46
C PHE A 151 15.38 18.71 -25.15
N ASP A 152 16.42 18.15 -25.77
CA ASP A 152 16.39 16.81 -26.36
C ASP A 152 17.67 16.05 -26.02
N ASN A 153 17.58 14.73 -25.95
CA ASN A 153 18.72 13.82 -25.91
C ASN A 153 19.01 13.37 -27.36
N CYS A 154 20.00 13.97 -27.99
CA CYS A 154 20.32 13.74 -29.39
C CYS A 154 21.35 12.66 -29.64
N ASP A 155 22.13 12.28 -28.66
CA ASP A 155 23.15 11.22 -28.75
C ASP A 155 22.69 9.88 -28.16
N GLY A 156 21.54 9.87 -27.45
CA GLY A 156 20.99 8.68 -26.78
C GLY A 156 21.76 8.27 -25.53
N VAL A 157 22.67 9.08 -25.04
CA VAL A 157 23.47 8.77 -23.85
C VAL A 157 22.75 9.23 -22.58
N LEU A 158 22.37 8.28 -21.73
CA LEU A 158 21.69 8.57 -20.47
C LEU A 158 22.52 9.45 -19.51
N ALA A 159 23.85 9.28 -19.51
CA ALA A 159 24.72 9.88 -18.52
C ALA A 159 24.81 11.42 -18.61
N ASN A 160 24.63 12.00 -19.79
CA ASN A 160 24.63 13.45 -20.01
C ASN A 160 23.21 14.04 -20.03
N GLY A 161 22.17 13.18 -20.04
CA GLY A 161 20.78 13.58 -19.95
C GLY A 161 20.23 14.13 -21.28
N CYS A 162 19.42 15.20 -21.18
CA CYS A 162 18.90 15.93 -22.35
C CYS A 162 19.84 17.13 -22.59
N GLU A 163 20.89 16.90 -23.36
CA GLU A 163 22.05 17.78 -23.44
C GLU A 163 21.86 18.93 -24.44
N ILE A 164 20.94 18.81 -25.38
CA ILE A 164 20.75 19.80 -26.43
C ILE A 164 19.58 20.74 -26.12
N ASN A 165 19.86 22.04 -26.04
CA ASN A 165 18.81 23.06 -26.00
C ASN A 165 18.36 23.38 -27.43
N THR A 166 17.20 22.86 -27.81
CA THR A 166 16.65 22.95 -29.16
C THR A 166 16.09 24.35 -29.53
N SER A 167 15.99 25.26 -28.56
CA SER A 167 15.57 26.63 -28.78
C SER A 167 16.73 27.57 -29.11
N THR A 168 17.96 27.19 -28.80
CA THR A 168 19.16 28.04 -29.00
C THR A 168 20.22 27.40 -29.87
N ASN A 169 20.18 26.09 -30.07
CA ASN A 169 21.17 25.39 -30.88
C ASN A 169 20.77 25.40 -32.38
N ILE A 170 21.59 26.10 -33.20
CA ILE A 170 21.33 26.26 -34.61
C ILE A 170 21.37 24.97 -35.44
N ALA A 171 22.06 23.94 -34.94
CA ALA A 171 22.11 22.63 -35.61
C ALA A 171 20.94 21.70 -35.21
N HIS A 172 20.16 22.10 -34.20
CA HIS A 172 19.09 21.26 -33.58
C HIS A 172 17.81 22.06 -33.34
N CYS A 173 17.44 22.95 -34.27
CA CYS A 173 16.34 23.89 -34.13
C CYS A 173 14.98 23.19 -34.02
N GLY A 174 14.41 23.20 -32.81
CA GLY A 174 13.13 22.53 -32.52
C GLY A 174 13.20 21.00 -32.56
N GLY A 175 14.39 20.39 -32.53
CA GLY A 175 14.58 18.95 -32.49
C GLY A 175 15.94 18.48 -33.00
N CYS A 176 16.33 17.27 -32.64
CA CYS A 176 17.61 16.69 -33.01
C CYS A 176 17.83 16.67 -34.53
N GLY A 177 19.00 17.17 -34.99
CA GLY A 177 19.40 17.16 -36.41
C GLY A 177 18.67 18.14 -37.32
N LYS A 178 17.83 19.01 -36.77
CA LYS A 178 17.12 20.05 -37.56
C LYS A 178 17.90 21.36 -37.50
N ALA A 179 18.69 21.66 -38.54
CA ALA A 179 19.32 22.98 -38.63
C ALA A 179 18.28 24.09 -38.82
N CYS A 180 18.53 25.25 -38.20
CA CYS A 180 17.71 26.44 -38.46
C CYS A 180 17.93 26.89 -39.91
N PRO A 181 16.88 27.41 -40.59
CA PRO A 181 17.00 27.95 -41.97
C PRO A 181 17.87 29.21 -42.04
#